data_49b6086a24857b8c9a343320175df061
#
_entry.id   49b6086a24857b8c9a343320175df061
#
_cell.length_a   1.000
_cell.length_b   1.000
_cell.length_c   1.000
_cell.angle_alpha   90.00
_cell.angle_beta   90.00
_cell.angle_gamma   90.00
#
_symmetry.space_group_name_H-M   'P 1'
#
loop_
_entity.id
_entity.type
_entity.pdbx_description
1 polymer ?
#
loop_
_entity_poly.entity_id
_entity_poly.type
_entity_poly.pdbx_seq_one_letter_code
_entity_poly.pdbx_strand_id
1 'polypeptide(L)'
;LPVKWPFSVINGGQGIAVGYATNMIPHNPDEVMNAVIKRMQGKLNTVDQLIRVMPGPDFPTYGQIFGVDGIKEYYETGKGSFLVRSKYEVNSLPRGKHEIVFTEFPYQISIEKIKEEIAKVKETKNKLTEIVEAKNLSDKKRGNVLSIDVKAGANPYLVLEDLFKFTSLETNFSVNMTTLD
;
A
#
# COMPACT_ATOMS: atom_id res chain seq x y z
N LEU A 1 -12.98 16.95 -24.34
CA LEU A 1 -12.21 16.26 -25.38
C LEU A 1 -12.20 14.76 -25.07
N PRO A 2 -12.46 13.88 -26.04
CA PRO A 2 -12.39 12.45 -25.82
C PRO A 2 -10.97 12.03 -25.44
N VAL A 3 -10.83 11.28 -24.37
CA VAL A 3 -9.56 10.79 -23.86
C VAL A 3 -9.17 9.54 -24.65
N LYS A 4 -7.94 9.53 -25.19
CA LYS A 4 -7.45 8.39 -26.00
C LYS A 4 -6.97 7.19 -25.16
N TRP A 5 -6.74 7.39 -23.87
CA TRP A 5 -6.18 6.39 -22.96
C TRP A 5 -7.11 6.18 -21.76
N PRO A 6 -7.21 5.01 -21.18
CA PRO A 6 -8.02 4.74 -20.00
C PRO A 6 -7.37 5.29 -18.72
N PHE A 7 -7.18 6.62 -18.64
CA PHE A 7 -6.44 7.28 -17.55
C PHE A 7 -7.03 7.00 -16.16
N SER A 8 -8.35 6.84 -16.04
CA SER A 8 -8.99 6.52 -14.76
C SER A 8 -8.53 5.17 -14.20
N VAL A 9 -8.25 4.20 -15.06
CA VAL A 9 -7.74 2.88 -14.65
C VAL A 9 -6.23 2.92 -14.43
N ILE A 10 -5.50 3.65 -15.27
CA ILE A 10 -4.02 3.76 -15.17
C ILE A 10 -3.62 4.56 -13.94
N ASN A 11 -4.17 5.76 -13.76
CA ASN A 11 -3.75 6.69 -12.71
C ASN A 11 -4.55 6.50 -11.41
N GLY A 12 -5.69 5.81 -11.47
CA GLY A 12 -6.66 5.82 -10.39
C GLY A 12 -7.28 7.21 -10.19
N GLY A 13 -7.97 7.40 -9.11
CA GLY A 13 -8.56 8.68 -8.76
C GLY A 13 -9.46 8.60 -7.54
N GLN A 14 -9.58 9.72 -6.85
CA GLN A 14 -10.50 9.87 -5.73
C GLN A 14 -11.46 11.03 -6.00
N GLY A 15 -12.70 10.80 -5.64
CA GLY A 15 -13.74 11.83 -5.71
C GLY A 15 -14.76 11.64 -4.60
N ILE A 16 -15.19 12.75 -4.02
CA ILE A 16 -16.23 12.77 -3.00
C ILE A 16 -17.33 13.72 -3.47
N ALA A 17 -18.55 13.20 -3.54
CA ALA A 17 -19.74 13.98 -3.84
C ALA A 17 -20.83 13.66 -2.81
N VAL A 18 -21.91 14.43 -2.80
CA VAL A 18 -23.02 14.17 -1.89
C VAL A 18 -23.69 12.83 -2.25
N GLY A 19 -23.60 11.87 -1.33
CA GLY A 19 -24.15 10.53 -1.50
C GLY A 19 -23.30 9.55 -2.31
N TYR A 20 -22.18 9.99 -2.91
CA TYR A 20 -21.31 9.15 -3.72
C TYR A 20 -19.84 9.40 -3.41
N ALA A 21 -19.05 8.33 -3.40
CA ALA A 21 -17.61 8.41 -3.32
C ALA A 21 -16.99 7.43 -4.30
N THR A 22 -15.89 7.82 -4.93
CA THR A 22 -15.07 6.93 -5.74
C THR A 22 -13.65 6.91 -5.21
N ASN A 23 -13.04 5.73 -5.20
CA ASN A 23 -11.63 5.52 -4.86
C ASN A 23 -11.10 4.44 -5.79
N MET A 24 -10.57 4.87 -6.93
CA MET A 24 -10.00 3.99 -7.96
C MET A 24 -8.51 3.84 -7.73
N ILE A 25 -8.03 2.62 -7.84
CA ILE A 25 -6.60 2.28 -7.71
C ILE A 25 -5.86 2.45 -9.04
N PRO A 26 -4.58 2.88 -9.01
CA PRO A 26 -3.74 2.93 -10.18
C PRO A 26 -3.31 1.52 -10.60
N HIS A 27 -3.08 1.34 -11.92
CA HIS A 27 -2.59 0.09 -12.49
C HIS A 27 -1.42 0.35 -13.44
N ASN A 28 -0.65 -0.69 -13.71
CA ASN A 28 0.43 -0.63 -14.67
C ASN A 28 -0.09 -0.32 -16.08
N PRO A 29 0.42 0.73 -16.76
CA PRO A 29 -0.05 1.13 -18.09
C PRO A 29 0.06 0.04 -19.15
N ASP A 30 1.16 -0.75 -19.13
CA ASP A 30 1.38 -1.81 -20.11
C ASP A 30 0.40 -2.97 -19.90
N GLU A 31 0.11 -3.32 -18.65
CA GLU A 31 -0.89 -4.33 -18.29
C GLU A 31 -2.29 -3.90 -18.71
N VAL A 32 -2.67 -2.65 -18.43
CA VAL A 32 -3.97 -2.08 -18.81
C VAL A 32 -4.12 -2.10 -20.34
N MET A 33 -3.12 -1.62 -21.08
CA MET A 33 -3.20 -1.60 -22.55
C MET A 33 -3.24 -3.00 -23.16
N ASN A 34 -2.48 -3.94 -22.58
CA ASN A 34 -2.53 -5.34 -23.01
C ASN A 34 -3.90 -5.97 -22.74
N ALA A 35 -4.53 -5.65 -21.59
CA ALA A 35 -5.88 -6.08 -21.28
C ALA A 35 -6.92 -5.53 -22.27
N VAL A 36 -6.83 -4.22 -22.60
CA VAL A 36 -7.69 -3.57 -23.60
C VAL A 36 -7.56 -4.26 -24.97
N ILE A 37 -6.34 -4.46 -25.46
CA ILE A 37 -6.08 -5.10 -26.74
C ILE A 37 -6.65 -6.52 -26.77
N LYS A 38 -6.40 -7.32 -25.72
CA LYS A 38 -6.93 -8.69 -25.62
C LYS A 38 -8.45 -8.71 -25.53
N ARG A 39 -9.06 -7.74 -24.86
CA ARG A 39 -10.53 -7.60 -24.82
C ARG A 39 -11.10 -7.31 -26.20
N MET A 40 -10.50 -6.37 -26.95
CA MET A 40 -10.91 -6.05 -28.32
C MET A 40 -10.76 -7.25 -29.29
N GLN A 41 -9.77 -8.12 -29.06
CA GLN A 41 -9.56 -9.35 -29.81
C GLN A 41 -10.50 -10.50 -29.41
N GLY A 42 -11.39 -10.30 -28.43
CA GLY A 42 -12.27 -11.36 -27.91
C GLY A 42 -11.58 -12.42 -27.06
N LYS A 43 -10.31 -12.20 -26.67
CA LYS A 43 -9.49 -13.16 -25.91
C LYS A 43 -9.61 -12.99 -24.39
N LEU A 44 -10.30 -11.95 -23.92
CA LEU A 44 -10.45 -11.62 -22.51
C LEU A 44 -11.94 -11.38 -22.21
N ASN A 45 -12.60 -12.39 -21.65
CA ASN A 45 -14.04 -12.40 -21.44
C ASN A 45 -14.45 -12.64 -19.98
N THR A 46 -13.51 -13.07 -19.12
CA THR A 46 -13.76 -13.36 -17.70
C THR A 46 -12.78 -12.61 -16.81
N VAL A 47 -13.17 -12.39 -15.54
CA VAL A 47 -12.31 -11.76 -14.55
C VAL A 47 -11.06 -12.60 -14.27
N ASP A 48 -11.18 -13.92 -14.24
CA ASP A 48 -10.01 -14.81 -14.07
C ASP A 48 -8.98 -14.67 -15.21
N GLN A 49 -9.44 -14.39 -16.44
CA GLN A 49 -8.53 -14.07 -17.55
C GLN A 49 -7.92 -12.67 -17.39
N LEU A 50 -8.68 -11.71 -16.86
CA LEU A 50 -8.21 -10.35 -16.59
C LEU A 50 -7.09 -10.36 -15.54
N ILE A 51 -7.26 -11.06 -14.43
CA ILE A 51 -6.25 -11.17 -13.35
C ILE A 51 -4.92 -11.75 -13.85
N ARG A 52 -4.93 -12.63 -14.84
CA ARG A 52 -3.69 -13.16 -15.46
C ARG A 52 -2.92 -12.12 -16.26
N VAL A 53 -3.57 -11.06 -16.72
CA VAL A 53 -2.99 -10.00 -17.55
C VAL A 53 -2.72 -8.74 -16.72
N MET A 54 -3.57 -8.48 -15.74
CA MET A 54 -3.53 -7.34 -14.83
C MET A 54 -3.80 -7.86 -13.41
N PRO A 55 -2.77 -8.37 -12.72
CA PRO A 55 -2.92 -9.13 -11.48
C PRO A 55 -3.35 -8.27 -10.29
N GLY A 56 -3.16 -6.96 -10.35
CA GLY A 56 -3.55 -6.05 -9.29
C GLY A 56 -3.10 -4.61 -9.52
N PRO A 57 -3.26 -3.76 -8.51
CA PRO A 57 -2.84 -2.37 -8.58
C PRO A 57 -1.31 -2.24 -8.62
N ASP A 58 -0.84 -1.17 -9.25
CA ASP A 58 0.57 -0.76 -9.29
C ASP A 58 0.71 0.60 -8.61
N PHE A 59 0.99 0.57 -7.31
CA PHE A 59 1.13 1.78 -6.52
C PHE A 59 2.51 2.43 -6.72
N PRO A 60 2.59 3.77 -6.86
CA PRO A 60 3.87 4.46 -7.01
C PRO A 60 4.75 4.38 -5.74
N THR A 61 4.18 4.01 -4.61
CA THR A 61 4.87 3.77 -3.34
C THR A 61 5.24 2.31 -3.13
N TYR A 62 4.92 1.44 -4.09
CA TYR A 62 5.07 -0.03 -4.02
C TYR A 62 4.29 -0.63 -2.86
N GLY A 63 4.92 -1.46 -2.02
CA GLY A 63 4.28 -2.18 -0.93
C GLY A 63 3.82 -3.59 -1.32
N GLN A 64 3.56 -4.40 -0.32
CA GLN A 64 3.12 -5.79 -0.51
C GLN A 64 1.60 -5.88 -0.32
N ILE A 65 0.92 -6.51 -1.26
CA ILE A 65 -0.53 -6.70 -1.22
C ILE A 65 -0.84 -8.11 -0.74
N PHE A 66 -1.80 -8.20 0.17
CA PHE A 66 -2.36 -9.45 0.68
C PHE A 66 -3.88 -9.45 0.48
N GLY A 67 -4.45 -10.60 0.12
CA GLY A 67 -5.88 -10.73 -0.11
C GLY A 67 -6.26 -10.56 -1.57
N VAL A 68 -5.80 -11.48 -2.43
CA VAL A 68 -6.11 -11.51 -3.88
C VAL A 68 -7.63 -11.54 -4.15
N ASP A 69 -8.40 -12.14 -3.25
CA ASP A 69 -9.86 -12.21 -3.37
C ASP A 69 -10.51 -10.82 -3.41
N GLY A 70 -9.99 -9.86 -2.64
CA GLY A 70 -10.47 -8.48 -2.68
C GLY A 70 -10.19 -7.76 -4.00
N ILE A 71 -9.10 -8.12 -4.70
CA ILE A 71 -8.80 -7.62 -6.04
C ILE A 71 -9.78 -8.23 -7.05
N LYS A 72 -10.05 -9.52 -6.93
CA LYS A 72 -11.03 -10.22 -7.78
C LYS A 72 -12.42 -9.62 -7.61
N GLU A 73 -12.86 -9.41 -6.39
CA GLU A 73 -14.13 -8.75 -6.07
C GLU A 73 -14.20 -7.34 -6.68
N TYR A 74 -13.11 -6.57 -6.58
CA TYR A 74 -13.03 -5.25 -7.20
C TYR A 74 -13.21 -5.31 -8.73
N TYR A 75 -12.59 -6.26 -9.41
CA TYR A 75 -12.73 -6.39 -10.86
C TYR A 75 -14.13 -6.92 -11.27
N GLU A 76 -14.81 -7.67 -10.42
CA GLU A 76 -16.15 -8.18 -10.66
C GLU A 76 -17.24 -7.15 -10.37
N THR A 77 -17.10 -6.40 -9.28
CA THR A 77 -18.19 -5.58 -8.73
C THR A 77 -17.89 -4.08 -8.69
N GLY A 78 -16.66 -3.69 -8.97
CA GLY A 78 -16.18 -2.32 -8.77
C GLY A 78 -15.88 -1.97 -7.30
N LYS A 79 -16.05 -2.91 -6.38
CA LYS A 79 -15.78 -2.73 -4.94
C LYS A 79 -14.92 -3.88 -4.42
N GLY A 80 -14.00 -3.56 -3.55
CA GLY A 80 -13.14 -4.57 -2.95
C GLY A 80 -12.30 -4.00 -1.82
N SER A 81 -11.62 -4.88 -1.12
CA SER A 81 -10.73 -4.50 -0.02
C SER A 81 -9.58 -5.49 0.08
N PHE A 82 -8.38 -4.98 0.22
CA PHE A 82 -7.17 -5.78 0.38
C PHE A 82 -6.19 -5.10 1.32
N LEU A 83 -5.33 -5.89 1.92
CA LEU A 83 -4.32 -5.42 2.85
C LEU A 83 -3.06 -4.99 2.10
N VAL A 84 -2.54 -3.81 2.43
CA VAL A 84 -1.25 -3.32 1.93
C VAL A 84 -0.29 -3.15 3.09
N ARG A 85 0.85 -3.80 3.01
CA ARG A 85 1.89 -3.81 4.04
C ARG A 85 3.19 -3.22 3.50
N SER A 86 3.85 -2.44 4.33
CA SER A 86 5.19 -1.93 4.06
C SER A 86 6.21 -3.05 3.93
N LYS A 87 7.14 -2.91 3.00
CA LYS A 87 8.30 -3.80 2.90
C LYS A 87 9.37 -3.38 3.90
N TYR A 88 9.93 -4.35 4.58
CA TYR A 88 10.88 -4.11 5.65
C TYR A 88 12.10 -5.01 5.58
N GLU A 89 13.17 -4.58 6.23
CA GLU A 89 14.37 -5.36 6.53
C GLU A 89 14.74 -5.18 8.01
N VAL A 90 15.17 -6.26 8.65
CA VAL A 90 15.65 -6.22 10.05
C VAL A 90 17.15 -6.40 10.06
N ASN A 91 17.87 -5.37 10.53
CA ASN A 91 19.31 -5.35 10.62
C ASN A 91 19.75 -5.51 12.08
N SER A 92 20.73 -6.38 12.32
CA SER A 92 21.38 -6.49 13.62
C SER A 92 22.51 -5.47 13.74
N LEU A 93 22.50 -4.68 14.81
CA LEU A 93 23.50 -3.66 15.11
C LEU A 93 24.38 -4.11 16.30
N PRO A 94 25.57 -3.50 16.47
CA PRO A 94 26.45 -3.78 17.62
C PRO A 94 25.73 -3.61 18.97
N ARG A 95 26.16 -4.35 19.96
CA ARG A 95 25.65 -4.32 21.35
C ARG A 95 24.22 -4.83 21.49
N GLY A 96 23.78 -5.75 20.63
CA GLY A 96 22.45 -6.36 20.70
C GLY A 96 21.31 -5.42 20.36
N LYS A 97 21.57 -4.32 19.68
CA LYS A 97 20.57 -3.43 19.11
C LYS A 97 20.08 -3.95 17.76
N HIS A 98 18.90 -3.52 17.34
CA HIS A 98 18.35 -3.83 16.03
C HIS A 98 17.82 -2.56 15.38
N GLU A 99 17.78 -2.60 14.06
CA GLU A 99 17.18 -1.56 13.22
C GLU A 99 16.15 -2.22 12.30
N ILE A 100 14.96 -1.64 12.19
CA ILE A 100 13.95 -2.05 11.22
C ILE A 100 13.86 -0.94 10.18
N VAL A 101 14.19 -1.28 8.93
CA VAL A 101 14.19 -0.32 7.81
C VAL A 101 13.00 -0.63 6.90
N PHE A 102 12.17 0.38 6.66
CA PHE A 102 11.05 0.32 5.71
C PHE A 102 11.39 1.13 4.46
N THR A 103 11.18 0.52 3.29
CA THR A 103 11.52 1.11 1.98
C THR A 103 10.33 1.27 1.05
N GLU A 104 9.25 0.55 1.29
CA GLU A 104 8.00 0.64 0.55
C GLU A 104 6.85 0.84 1.53
N PHE A 105 5.85 1.64 1.15
CA PHE A 105 4.80 2.07 2.07
C PHE A 105 3.42 1.91 1.44
N PRO A 106 2.36 1.71 2.24
CA PRO A 106 1.00 1.75 1.74
C PRO A 106 0.72 3.08 1.03
N TYR A 107 -0.07 3.00 -0.04
CA TYR A 107 -0.39 4.17 -0.87
C TYR A 107 -1.05 5.28 -0.05
N GLN A 108 -0.63 6.53 -0.29
CA GLN A 108 -1.10 7.74 0.40
C GLN A 108 -0.75 7.84 1.89
N ILE A 109 0.15 7.02 2.40
CA ILE A 109 0.66 7.12 3.77
C ILE A 109 2.02 7.81 3.76
N SER A 110 2.15 8.89 4.55
CA SER A 110 3.42 9.60 4.74
C SER A 110 4.22 9.04 5.92
N ILE A 111 5.53 9.16 5.84
CA ILE A 111 6.44 8.76 6.93
C ILE A 111 6.16 9.58 8.21
N GLU A 112 5.85 10.86 8.05
CA GLU A 112 5.52 11.77 9.14
C GLU A 112 4.30 11.28 9.91
N LYS A 113 3.24 10.86 9.19
CA LYS A 113 2.04 10.27 9.81
C LYS A 113 2.39 9.01 10.62
N ILE A 114 3.23 8.13 10.08
CA ILE A 114 3.66 6.92 10.80
C ILE A 114 4.42 7.29 12.08
N LYS A 115 5.30 8.28 12.04
CA LYS A 115 6.04 8.76 13.23
C LYS A 115 5.09 9.34 14.29
N GLU A 116 4.09 10.11 13.89
CA GLU A 116 3.05 10.63 14.79
C GLU A 116 2.23 9.50 15.42
N GLU A 117 1.85 8.49 14.64
CA GLU A 117 1.15 7.31 15.14
C GLU A 117 1.99 6.53 16.16
N ILE A 118 3.29 6.34 15.91
CA ILE A 118 4.21 5.70 16.86
C ILE A 118 4.26 6.49 18.18
N ALA A 119 4.42 7.81 18.11
CA ALA A 119 4.46 8.67 19.31
C ALA A 119 3.15 8.57 20.11
N LYS A 120 2.01 8.68 19.43
CA LYS A 120 0.68 8.57 20.02
C LYS A 120 0.45 7.21 20.68
N VAL A 121 0.86 6.12 20.03
CA VAL A 121 0.71 4.75 20.57
C VAL A 121 1.57 4.54 21.81
N LYS A 122 2.80 5.10 21.86
CA LYS A 122 3.66 5.09 23.06
C LYS A 122 2.96 5.79 24.24
N GLU A 123 2.40 6.97 24.00
CA GLU A 123 1.78 7.78 25.06
C GLU A 123 0.44 7.18 25.55
N THR A 124 -0.42 6.75 24.61
CA THR A 124 -1.81 6.38 24.96
C THR A 124 -1.99 4.91 25.30
N LYS A 125 -1.19 4.01 24.70
CA LYS A 125 -1.35 2.55 24.84
C LYS A 125 -0.20 1.88 25.57
N ASN A 126 0.85 2.61 25.93
CA ASN A 126 2.09 2.07 26.50
C ASN A 126 2.65 0.89 25.68
N LYS A 127 2.55 0.99 24.34
CA LYS A 127 3.07 0.04 23.36
C LYS A 127 4.19 0.69 22.55
N LEU A 128 4.97 -0.11 21.84
CA LEU A 128 6.12 0.37 21.06
C LEU A 128 7.18 1.07 21.91
N THR A 129 7.25 0.76 23.20
CA THR A 129 8.21 1.38 24.15
C THR A 129 9.65 0.94 23.92
N GLU A 130 9.85 -0.15 23.18
CA GLU A 130 11.14 -0.68 22.76
C GLU A 130 11.77 0.12 21.61
N ILE A 131 10.98 0.96 20.93
CA ILE A 131 11.47 1.85 19.88
C ILE A 131 12.22 3.03 20.54
N VAL A 132 13.48 3.18 20.23
CA VAL A 132 14.30 4.31 20.67
C VAL A 132 13.98 5.54 19.85
N GLU A 133 14.08 5.43 18.54
CA GLU A 133 13.88 6.52 17.60
C GLU A 133 13.34 6.02 16.27
N ALA A 134 12.56 6.87 15.59
CA ALA A 134 12.09 6.68 14.23
C ALA A 134 12.61 7.82 13.34
N LYS A 135 13.48 7.48 12.37
CA LYS A 135 14.20 8.43 11.51
C LYS A 135 13.68 8.37 10.09
N ASN A 136 13.36 9.51 9.54
CA ASN A 136 13.13 9.64 8.09
C ASN A 136 14.48 9.79 7.39
N LEU A 137 14.92 8.78 6.65
CA LEU A 137 16.17 8.75 5.90
C LEU A 137 15.94 8.87 4.38
N SER A 138 14.78 9.36 3.98
CA SER A 138 14.40 9.52 2.59
C SER A 138 15.31 10.50 1.86
N ASP A 139 15.74 10.13 0.66
CA ASP A 139 16.51 10.99 -0.24
C ASP A 139 16.11 10.74 -1.71
N LYS A 140 16.61 11.61 -2.62
CA LYS A 140 16.28 11.50 -4.06
C LYS A 140 16.81 10.22 -4.74
N LYS A 141 17.80 9.54 -4.14
CA LYS A 141 18.40 8.32 -4.70
C LYS A 141 17.72 7.07 -4.15
N ARG A 142 17.44 7.05 -2.84
CA ARG A 142 16.87 5.90 -2.14
C ARG A 142 15.35 5.89 -2.10
N GLY A 143 14.72 7.03 -2.42
CA GLY A 143 13.28 7.19 -2.27
C GLY A 143 12.89 7.33 -0.79
N ASN A 144 11.69 6.85 -0.45
CA ASN A 144 11.17 6.89 0.91
C ASN A 144 11.82 5.80 1.77
N VAL A 145 12.44 6.19 2.87
CA VAL A 145 13.09 5.29 3.82
C VAL A 145 12.78 5.72 5.26
N LEU A 146 12.18 4.82 6.03
CA LEU A 146 11.96 4.97 7.46
C LEU A 146 12.82 3.95 8.21
N SER A 147 13.72 4.41 9.08
CA SER A 147 14.53 3.58 9.97
C SER A 147 13.99 3.68 11.38
N ILE A 148 13.79 2.54 12.03
CA ILE A 148 13.31 2.42 13.41
C ILE A 148 14.37 1.71 14.25
N ASP A 149 14.97 2.43 15.19
CA ASP A 149 15.94 1.91 16.13
C ASP A 149 15.24 1.21 17.31
N VAL A 150 15.58 -0.05 17.53
CA VAL A 150 15.03 -0.90 18.60
C VAL A 150 16.06 -1.08 19.70
N LYS A 151 15.62 -1.01 20.97
CA LYS A 151 16.46 -1.18 22.17
C LYS A 151 17.20 -2.51 22.16
N ALA A 152 18.39 -2.51 22.76
CA ALA A 152 19.15 -3.72 23.01
C ALA A 152 18.33 -4.72 23.86
N GLY A 153 18.36 -6.00 23.45
CA GLY A 153 17.64 -7.07 24.12
C GLY A 153 16.16 -7.21 23.81
N ALA A 154 15.56 -6.25 23.06
CA ALA A 154 14.20 -6.39 22.58
C ALA A 154 14.15 -7.25 21.31
N ASN A 155 13.09 -8.05 21.18
CA ASN A 155 12.84 -8.84 19.97
C ASN A 155 12.29 -7.93 18.85
N PRO A 156 13.04 -7.69 17.77
CA PRO A 156 12.61 -6.78 16.71
C PRO A 156 11.34 -7.27 15.96
N TYR A 157 11.10 -8.57 15.93
CA TYR A 157 9.90 -9.13 15.26
C TYR A 157 8.62 -8.88 16.04
N LEU A 158 8.67 -8.87 17.39
CA LEU A 158 7.52 -8.47 18.21
C LEU A 158 7.22 -6.98 18.05
N VAL A 159 8.28 -6.15 17.99
CA VAL A 159 8.12 -4.71 17.71
C VAL A 159 7.51 -4.51 16.31
N LEU A 160 7.93 -5.29 15.33
CA LEU A 160 7.40 -5.26 13.98
C LEU A 160 5.89 -5.62 13.92
N GLU A 161 5.48 -6.66 14.64
CA GLU A 161 4.06 -7.05 14.75
C GLU A 161 3.23 -5.93 15.38
N ASP A 162 3.72 -5.32 16.45
CA ASP A 162 3.05 -4.18 17.09
C ASP A 162 3.03 -2.95 16.17
N LEU A 163 4.07 -2.70 15.38
CA LEU A 163 4.09 -1.65 14.36
C LEU A 163 3.00 -1.85 13.30
N PHE A 164 2.86 -3.04 12.75
CA PHE A 164 1.81 -3.34 11.78
C PHE A 164 0.41 -3.24 12.40
N LYS A 165 0.25 -3.65 13.65
CA LYS A 165 -1.04 -3.63 14.34
C LYS A 165 -1.52 -2.23 14.74
N PHE A 166 -0.61 -1.32 15.07
CA PHE A 166 -0.94 -0.05 15.69
C PHE A 166 -0.64 1.18 14.82
N THR A 167 -0.02 1.00 13.66
CA THR A 167 0.33 2.10 12.74
C THR A 167 -0.10 1.80 11.31
N SER A 168 -0.07 2.82 10.48
CA SER A 168 -0.39 2.72 9.04
C SER A 168 0.71 2.05 8.20
N LEU A 169 1.72 1.40 8.82
CA LEU A 169 2.67 0.52 8.10
C LEU A 169 2.01 -0.71 7.49
N GLU A 170 0.87 -1.11 8.02
CA GLU A 170 -0.07 -2.02 7.39
C GLU A 170 -1.46 -1.38 7.41
N THR A 171 -2.14 -1.36 6.28
CA THR A 171 -3.46 -0.74 6.18
C THR A 171 -4.37 -1.54 5.25
N ASN A 172 -5.64 -1.58 5.60
CA ASN A 172 -6.67 -2.12 4.72
C ASN A 172 -7.06 -1.03 3.72
N PHE A 173 -6.85 -1.30 2.44
CA PHE A 173 -7.18 -0.40 1.35
C PHE A 173 -8.52 -0.80 0.73
N SER A 174 -9.51 0.08 0.88
CA SER A 174 -10.85 -0.14 0.31
C SER A 174 -10.96 0.59 -1.02
N VAL A 175 -11.43 -0.13 -2.01
CA VAL A 175 -11.62 0.35 -3.39
C VAL A 175 -13.09 0.47 -3.69
N ASN A 176 -13.47 1.53 -4.38
CA ASN A 176 -14.83 1.75 -4.84
C ASN A 176 -14.78 2.49 -6.18
N MET A 177 -15.12 1.80 -7.26
CA MET A 177 -15.16 2.36 -8.60
C MET A 177 -16.58 2.79 -8.91
N THR A 178 -16.91 4.04 -8.64
CA THR A 178 -18.19 4.65 -9.01
C THR A 178 -17.93 5.61 -10.16
N THR A 179 -18.59 5.38 -11.30
CA THR A 179 -18.53 6.23 -12.49
C THR A 179 -19.92 6.77 -12.81
N LEU A 180 -19.96 7.92 -13.48
CA LEU A 180 -21.18 8.47 -14.08
C LEU A 180 -21.24 8.03 -15.54
N ASP A 181 -22.43 7.62 -15.99
CA ASP A 181 -22.73 7.30 -17.40
C ASP A 181 -22.83 8.58 -18.23
#